data_e9f32bb303a0c1f42942e69ad525a743
#
_entry.id   e9f32bb303a0c1f42942e69ad525a743
#
_cell.length_a   1.000
_cell.length_b   1.000
_cell.length_c   1.000
_cell.angle_alpha   90.00
_cell.angle_beta   90.00
_cell.angle_gamma   90.00
#
_symmetry.space_group_name_H-M   'P 1'
#
loop_
_entity.id
_entity.type
_entity.pdbx_description
1 polymer ?
#
loop_
_entity_poly.entity_id
_entity_poly.type
_entity_poly.pdbx_seq_one_letter_code
_entity_poly.pdbx_strand_id
1 'polypeptide(L)'
;MTTPSAQPAPAAQPVLSLRAPGSLGRAAEAPALAAFLTDLETWSRERRDELDHLDPDSLDPEPWTPAELALRDDLVLAMGLWQAVRSRADDLHRTWDGGRVGPVEREQMTALVWGRLDTGTGAGTLSLLEAARLCDTLTASLRDRLNHDPDATDLLRRRRAVRAALVRCEDIAATLETTEPQATARVEDLVRRLGVVSTQSERGADVTGRLAELEVDTARAERDLIVAVAASQQLDRDRERAVRLRTALANAEPAVHDLAARTRAEIADPPRLAVPDVARLGDPPADRTGLEEYLRRLARVEQALARAREAFSAPLRQRAALRYSLRTASARSQTNGRAATATAQAAWDEASTAVETTPCDLPLAAALVEQYDLVTRTLPRSASSPDLPPP
;
A
#
# COMPACT_ATOMS: atom_id res chain seq x y z
N MET A 1 31.95 -53.58 -5.87
CA MET A 1 32.22 -52.29 -5.18
C MET A 1 31.37 -51.23 -5.87
N THR A 2 30.23 -51.01 -5.34
CA THR A 2 29.21 -50.06 -5.87
C THR A 2 29.41 -48.73 -5.12
N THR A 3 29.79 -47.70 -5.90
CA THR A 3 29.89 -46.32 -5.42
C THR A 3 28.49 -45.76 -5.08
N PRO A 4 28.28 -45.15 -3.93
CA PRO A 4 26.99 -44.48 -3.62
C PRO A 4 26.89 -43.22 -4.45
N SER A 5 25.80 -43.11 -5.25
CA SER A 5 25.36 -41.88 -5.92
C SER A 5 25.08 -40.80 -4.89
N ALA A 6 25.80 -39.71 -4.96
CA ALA A 6 25.50 -38.50 -4.22
C ALA A 6 24.13 -37.95 -4.67
N GLN A 7 23.18 -37.87 -3.72
CA GLN A 7 21.92 -37.16 -3.94
C GLN A 7 22.21 -35.67 -4.20
N PRO A 8 21.61 -35.07 -5.24
CA PRO A 8 21.73 -33.63 -5.44
C PRO A 8 21.05 -32.91 -4.28
N ALA A 9 21.72 -31.88 -3.77
CA ALA A 9 21.18 -30.98 -2.75
C ALA A 9 19.82 -30.42 -3.21
N PRO A 10 18.83 -30.27 -2.30
CA PRO A 10 17.54 -29.73 -2.65
C PRO A 10 17.72 -28.32 -3.23
N ALA A 11 17.17 -28.11 -4.41
CA ALA A 11 17.14 -26.81 -5.08
C ALA A 11 16.48 -25.78 -4.13
N ALA A 12 17.15 -24.64 -3.95
CA ALA A 12 16.63 -23.54 -3.14
C ALA A 12 15.21 -23.19 -3.63
N GLN A 13 14.22 -23.37 -2.78
CA GLN A 13 12.85 -23.00 -3.10
C GLN A 13 12.78 -21.47 -3.33
N PRO A 14 12.03 -21.00 -4.33
CA PRO A 14 11.89 -19.57 -4.59
C PRO A 14 11.28 -18.91 -3.36
N VAL A 15 12.02 -17.96 -2.76
CA VAL A 15 11.55 -17.16 -1.64
C VAL A 15 10.26 -16.45 -2.08
N LEU A 16 9.16 -16.72 -1.40
CA LEU A 16 7.87 -16.06 -1.63
C LEU A 16 8.05 -14.55 -1.42
N SER A 17 8.17 -13.79 -2.49
CA SER A 17 8.28 -12.34 -2.39
C SER A 17 6.92 -11.74 -2.09
N LEU A 18 6.69 -11.34 -0.84
CA LEU A 18 5.48 -10.64 -0.41
C LEU A 18 5.23 -9.39 -1.26
N ARG A 19 4.02 -9.25 -1.79
CA ARG A 19 3.58 -8.07 -2.54
C ARG A 19 2.47 -7.36 -1.78
N ALA A 20 2.72 -6.13 -1.33
CA ALA A 20 1.71 -5.35 -0.63
C ALA A 20 0.55 -4.97 -1.56
N PRO A 21 -0.70 -5.17 -1.11
CA PRO A 21 -1.88 -4.70 -1.82
C PRO A 21 -2.09 -3.21 -1.61
N GLY A 22 -2.73 -2.56 -2.57
CA GLY A 22 -3.08 -1.16 -2.47
C GLY A 22 -1.85 -0.24 -2.46
N SER A 23 -2.00 0.85 -1.73
CA SER A 23 -0.93 1.84 -1.63
C SER A 23 -1.20 2.82 -0.49
N LEU A 24 -0.18 3.48 0.04
CA LEU A 24 -0.35 4.48 1.10
C LEU A 24 -1.41 5.52 0.69
N GLY A 25 -2.49 5.65 1.50
CA GLY A 25 -3.60 6.55 1.25
C GLY A 25 -4.69 6.07 0.27
N ARG A 26 -4.55 4.87 -0.32
CA ARG A 26 -5.58 4.26 -1.16
C ARG A 26 -5.92 2.87 -0.66
N ALA A 27 -7.15 2.69 -0.20
CA ALA A 27 -7.62 1.40 0.32
C ALA A 27 -7.46 0.29 -0.73
N ALA A 28 -6.90 -0.83 -0.30
CA ALA A 28 -6.82 -2.02 -1.15
C ALA A 28 -8.19 -2.70 -1.28
N GLU A 29 -8.40 -3.42 -2.37
CA GLU A 29 -9.60 -4.23 -2.55
C GLU A 29 -9.58 -5.46 -1.65
N ALA A 30 -10.76 -5.89 -1.17
CA ALA A 30 -10.87 -7.00 -0.23
C ALA A 30 -10.23 -8.32 -0.74
N PRO A 31 -10.38 -8.73 -2.02
CA PRO A 31 -9.70 -9.93 -2.52
C PRO A 31 -8.17 -9.83 -2.49
N ALA A 32 -7.61 -8.64 -2.74
CA ALA A 32 -6.17 -8.42 -2.70
C ALA A 32 -5.63 -8.45 -1.25
N LEU A 33 -6.41 -7.94 -0.28
CA LEU A 33 -6.09 -8.06 1.14
C LEU A 33 -6.13 -9.52 1.61
N ALA A 34 -7.15 -10.28 1.21
CA ALA A 34 -7.27 -11.71 1.54
C ALA A 34 -6.08 -12.52 1.01
N ALA A 35 -5.70 -12.32 -0.25
CA ALA A 35 -4.54 -12.98 -0.85
C ALA A 35 -3.25 -12.60 -0.09
N PHE A 36 -3.07 -11.32 0.21
CA PHE A 36 -1.91 -10.85 0.95
C PHE A 36 -1.82 -11.46 2.36
N LEU A 37 -2.95 -11.60 3.08
CA LEU A 37 -2.97 -12.23 4.40
C LEU A 37 -2.55 -13.70 4.33
N THR A 38 -3.01 -14.43 3.31
CA THR A 38 -2.60 -15.83 3.07
C THR A 38 -1.11 -15.94 2.78
N ASP A 39 -0.58 -15.07 1.91
CA ASP A 39 0.84 -15.04 1.57
C ASP A 39 1.69 -14.68 2.81
N LEU A 40 1.24 -13.71 3.61
CA LEU A 40 1.91 -13.26 4.82
C LEU A 40 1.93 -14.35 5.91
N GLU A 41 0.85 -15.10 6.05
CA GLU A 41 0.79 -16.23 6.98
C GLU A 41 1.71 -17.37 6.53
N THR A 42 1.74 -17.67 5.24
CA THR A 42 2.63 -18.68 4.66
C THR A 42 4.08 -18.27 4.87
N TRP A 43 4.45 -17.03 4.51
CA TRP A 43 5.77 -16.48 4.76
C TRP A 43 6.17 -16.55 6.24
N SER A 44 5.25 -16.17 7.14
CA SER A 44 5.52 -16.14 8.58
C SER A 44 5.80 -17.54 9.13
N ARG A 45 5.10 -18.57 8.64
CA ARG A 45 5.30 -19.96 9.03
C ARG A 45 6.62 -20.50 8.49
N GLU A 46 6.87 -20.35 7.19
CA GLU A 46 8.11 -20.80 6.56
C GLU A 46 9.35 -20.16 7.21
N ARG A 47 9.27 -18.86 7.49
CA ARG A 47 10.37 -18.14 8.11
C ARG A 47 10.58 -18.55 9.56
N ARG A 48 9.52 -18.85 10.29
CA ARG A 48 9.62 -19.41 11.64
C ARG A 48 10.34 -20.74 11.65
N ASP A 49 9.89 -21.66 10.80
CA ASP A 49 10.48 -22.99 10.71
C ASP A 49 11.97 -22.91 10.37
N GLU A 50 12.34 -21.98 9.48
CA GLU A 50 13.73 -21.79 9.09
C GLU A 50 14.59 -21.17 10.22
N LEU A 51 14.08 -20.18 10.93
CA LEU A 51 14.77 -19.56 12.08
C LEU A 51 14.92 -20.53 13.24
N ASP A 52 13.92 -21.38 13.50
CA ASP A 52 13.99 -22.42 14.52
C ASP A 52 15.05 -23.49 14.19
N HIS A 53 15.33 -23.75 12.91
CA HIS A 53 16.44 -24.63 12.48
C HIS A 53 17.83 -23.98 12.58
N LEU A 54 17.87 -22.64 12.66
CA LEU A 54 19.10 -21.86 12.83
C LEU A 54 19.37 -21.51 14.31
N ASP A 55 18.69 -22.20 15.26
CA ASP A 55 18.71 -21.91 16.70
C ASP A 55 20.15 -21.85 17.26
N PRO A 56 20.50 -20.77 18.01
CA PRO A 56 21.80 -20.60 18.62
C PRO A 56 22.12 -21.60 19.76
N ASP A 57 21.13 -22.31 20.30
CA ASP A 57 21.35 -23.37 21.28
C ASP A 57 22.17 -24.56 20.73
N SER A 58 22.36 -24.58 19.39
CA SER A 58 23.31 -25.48 18.73
C SER A 58 24.75 -24.97 18.70
N LEU A 59 24.99 -23.71 19.12
CA LEU A 59 26.33 -23.14 19.26
C LEU A 59 26.91 -23.51 20.62
N ASP A 60 28.17 -23.94 20.66
CA ASP A 60 28.88 -24.37 21.88
C ASP A 60 28.81 -23.33 23.01
N PRO A 61 28.72 -23.76 24.29
CA PRO A 61 28.69 -22.84 25.43
C PRO A 61 30.00 -22.04 25.54
N GLU A 62 29.85 -20.76 25.93
CA GLU A 62 30.91 -19.75 26.10
C GLU A 62 32.32 -20.30 26.45
N PRO A 63 33.37 -19.66 25.90
CA PRO A 63 33.45 -18.31 25.38
C PRO A 63 33.30 -18.24 23.85
N TRP A 64 32.32 -17.44 23.38
CA TRP A 64 32.05 -17.28 21.97
C TRP A 64 33.13 -16.44 21.25
N THR A 65 33.46 -16.84 20.05
CA THR A 65 34.30 -16.04 19.16
C THR A 65 33.56 -14.77 18.67
N PRO A 66 34.26 -13.73 18.27
CA PRO A 66 33.64 -12.54 17.70
C PRO A 66 32.71 -12.85 16.48
N ALA A 67 33.03 -13.89 15.72
CA ALA A 67 32.20 -14.34 14.59
C ALA A 67 30.90 -14.99 15.05
N GLU A 68 30.92 -15.79 16.10
CA GLU A 68 29.75 -16.41 16.72
C GLU A 68 28.85 -15.37 17.39
N LEU A 69 29.43 -14.36 18.06
CA LEU A 69 28.68 -13.22 18.59
C LEU A 69 27.93 -12.45 17.49
N ALA A 70 28.63 -12.19 16.37
CA ALA A 70 27.96 -11.52 15.23
C ALA A 70 26.85 -12.36 14.60
N LEU A 71 27.05 -13.68 14.53
CA LEU A 71 26.02 -14.61 14.05
C LEU A 71 24.79 -14.60 14.95
N ARG A 72 25.01 -14.60 16.27
CA ARG A 72 23.95 -14.47 17.28
C ARG A 72 23.24 -13.13 17.18
N ASP A 73 23.96 -12.02 17.04
CA ASP A 73 23.36 -10.69 16.89
C ASP A 73 22.48 -10.62 15.63
N ASP A 74 22.94 -11.19 14.52
CA ASP A 74 22.17 -11.24 13.28
C ASP A 74 20.93 -12.14 13.40
N LEU A 75 21.02 -13.25 14.16
CA LEU A 75 19.88 -14.12 14.44
C LEU A 75 18.87 -13.43 15.36
N VAL A 76 19.31 -12.76 16.42
CA VAL A 76 18.44 -11.95 17.29
C VAL A 76 17.73 -10.87 16.50
N LEU A 77 18.44 -10.21 15.59
CA LEU A 77 17.84 -9.22 14.69
C LEU A 77 16.79 -9.84 13.75
N ALA A 78 17.11 -10.98 13.13
CA ALA A 78 16.17 -11.69 12.24
C ALA A 78 14.92 -12.15 13.00
N MET A 79 15.07 -12.67 14.21
CA MET A 79 13.96 -13.05 15.10
C MET A 79 13.11 -11.84 15.49
N GLY A 80 13.74 -10.71 15.84
CA GLY A 80 13.03 -9.46 16.17
C GLY A 80 12.24 -8.91 14.98
N LEU A 81 12.78 -8.96 13.78
CA LEU A 81 12.09 -8.58 12.56
C LEU A 81 10.91 -9.50 12.27
N TRP A 82 11.11 -10.81 12.38
CA TRP A 82 10.04 -11.79 12.24
C TRP A 82 8.91 -11.55 13.24
N GLN A 83 9.23 -11.32 14.52
CA GLN A 83 8.24 -11.01 15.55
C GLN A 83 7.46 -9.73 15.24
N ALA A 84 8.13 -8.68 14.79
CA ALA A 84 7.48 -7.42 14.41
C ALA A 84 6.51 -7.61 13.23
N VAL A 85 6.91 -8.37 12.20
CA VAL A 85 6.05 -8.72 11.07
C VAL A 85 4.88 -9.59 11.52
N ARG A 86 5.12 -10.57 12.38
CA ARG A 86 4.07 -11.47 12.93
C ARG A 86 3.06 -10.68 13.75
N SER A 87 3.50 -9.81 14.65
CA SER A 87 2.61 -8.94 15.42
C SER A 87 1.71 -8.08 14.52
N ARG A 88 2.27 -7.53 13.44
CA ARG A 88 1.49 -6.75 12.46
C ARG A 88 0.53 -7.65 11.67
N ALA A 89 0.91 -8.88 11.35
CA ALA A 89 0.02 -9.86 10.74
C ALA A 89 -1.17 -10.18 11.64
N ASP A 90 -0.93 -10.35 12.94
CA ASP A 90 -1.99 -10.58 13.92
C ASP A 90 -2.96 -9.38 14.06
N ASP A 91 -2.45 -8.13 13.93
CA ASP A 91 -3.29 -6.92 13.88
C ASP A 91 -4.17 -6.89 12.63
N LEU A 92 -3.60 -7.28 11.49
CA LEU A 92 -4.33 -7.37 10.22
C LEU A 92 -5.41 -8.46 10.28
N HIS A 93 -5.10 -9.63 10.83
CA HIS A 93 -6.07 -10.72 11.01
C HIS A 93 -7.18 -10.32 11.97
N ARG A 94 -6.88 -9.67 13.09
CA ARG A 94 -7.92 -9.16 14.02
C ARG A 94 -8.88 -8.19 13.34
N THR A 95 -8.38 -7.34 12.45
CA THR A 95 -9.23 -6.40 11.70
C THR A 95 -10.05 -7.14 10.63
N TRP A 96 -9.48 -8.17 10.00
CA TRP A 96 -10.15 -8.98 8.98
C TRP A 96 -11.26 -9.86 9.57
N ASP A 97 -10.99 -10.54 10.69
CA ASP A 97 -11.91 -11.49 11.34
C ASP A 97 -12.97 -10.79 12.22
N GLY A 98 -12.81 -9.49 12.47
CA GLY A 98 -13.71 -8.68 13.30
C GLY A 98 -15.11 -8.46 12.73
N GLY A 99 -15.41 -8.98 11.52
CA GLY A 99 -16.72 -8.91 10.88
C GLY A 99 -16.68 -8.49 9.41
N ARG A 100 -17.64 -7.66 8.97
CA ARG A 100 -17.72 -7.22 7.58
C ARG A 100 -16.63 -6.21 7.26
N VAL A 101 -15.70 -6.56 6.38
CA VAL A 101 -14.63 -5.68 5.90
C VAL A 101 -15.18 -4.63 4.94
N GLY A 102 -15.58 -3.49 5.52
CA GLY A 102 -16.08 -2.33 4.78
C GLY A 102 -14.95 -1.41 4.27
N PRO A 103 -15.29 -0.25 3.71
CA PRO A 103 -14.30 0.71 3.23
C PRO A 103 -13.34 1.22 4.32
N VAL A 104 -13.84 1.42 5.54
CA VAL A 104 -13.06 1.93 6.68
C VAL A 104 -12.04 0.88 7.14
N GLU A 105 -12.46 -0.37 7.29
CA GLU A 105 -11.59 -1.48 7.68
C GLU A 105 -10.51 -1.71 6.61
N ARG A 106 -10.85 -1.64 5.33
CA ARG A 106 -9.88 -1.75 4.23
C ARG A 106 -8.85 -0.62 4.24
N GLU A 107 -9.27 0.62 4.53
CA GLU A 107 -8.36 1.76 4.68
C GLU A 107 -7.42 1.54 5.87
N GLN A 108 -7.96 1.11 7.01
CA GLN A 108 -7.18 0.79 8.20
C GLN A 108 -6.17 -0.34 7.95
N MET A 109 -6.58 -1.44 7.33
CA MET A 109 -5.69 -2.54 6.97
C MET A 109 -4.60 -2.09 6.00
N THR A 110 -4.94 -1.29 4.99
CA THR A 110 -3.97 -0.75 4.05
C THR A 110 -2.97 0.17 4.75
N ALA A 111 -3.42 0.97 5.72
CA ALA A 111 -2.56 1.79 6.56
C ALA A 111 -1.62 0.94 7.43
N LEU A 112 -2.08 -0.20 7.95
CA LEU A 112 -1.23 -1.15 8.68
C LEU A 112 -0.18 -1.81 7.79
N VAL A 113 -0.52 -2.20 6.57
CA VAL A 113 0.43 -2.81 5.60
C VAL A 113 1.54 -1.84 5.20
N TRP A 114 1.19 -0.58 4.98
CA TRP A 114 2.13 0.45 4.52
C TRP A 114 2.73 1.29 5.66
N GLY A 115 2.20 1.14 6.87
CA GLY A 115 2.68 1.83 8.06
C GLY A 115 4.02 1.28 8.55
N ARG A 116 4.70 2.10 9.36
CA ARG A 116 5.98 1.73 9.95
C ARG A 116 5.80 0.73 11.09
N LEU A 117 6.74 -0.19 11.20
CA LEU A 117 6.86 -1.12 12.31
C LEU A 117 7.84 -0.54 13.34
N ASP A 118 7.53 -0.72 14.60
CA ASP A 118 8.51 -0.62 15.67
C ASP A 118 9.16 -2.00 15.82
N THR A 119 10.38 -2.11 15.38
CA THR A 119 11.10 -3.39 15.42
C THR A 119 11.78 -3.66 16.77
N GLY A 120 11.82 -2.67 17.68
CA GLY A 120 12.48 -2.78 18.97
C GLY A 120 13.99 -3.09 18.94
N THR A 121 14.54 -3.30 17.74
CA THR A 121 15.90 -3.83 17.51
C THR A 121 16.91 -2.76 17.10
N GLY A 122 16.53 -1.48 17.14
CA GLY A 122 17.42 -0.39 16.70
C GLY A 122 17.62 -0.29 15.18
N ALA A 123 16.97 -1.17 14.38
CA ALA A 123 17.04 -1.18 12.91
C ALA A 123 16.24 -0.04 12.25
N GLY A 124 15.81 0.95 13.02
CA GLY A 124 15.01 2.06 12.53
C GLY A 124 13.55 1.70 12.29
N THR A 125 12.81 2.64 11.69
CA THR A 125 11.40 2.44 11.36
C THR A 125 11.26 1.85 9.95
N LEU A 126 10.96 0.56 9.86
CA LEU A 126 10.76 -0.17 8.61
C LEU A 126 9.27 -0.36 8.34
N SER A 127 8.87 -0.44 7.07
CA SER A 127 7.55 -0.94 6.70
C SER A 127 7.50 -2.47 6.83
N LEU A 128 6.31 -3.05 6.86
CA LEU A 128 6.12 -4.50 6.96
C LEU A 128 6.91 -5.26 5.89
N LEU A 129 6.88 -4.78 4.65
CA LEU A 129 7.60 -5.42 3.53
C LEU A 129 9.12 -5.27 3.63
N GLU A 130 9.60 -4.11 4.09
CA GLU A 130 11.03 -3.90 4.31
C GLU A 130 11.54 -4.81 5.41
N ALA A 131 10.79 -4.95 6.51
CA ALA A 131 11.14 -5.85 7.60
C ALA A 131 11.16 -7.32 7.16
N ALA A 132 10.16 -7.75 6.38
CA ALA A 132 10.11 -9.10 5.83
C ALA A 132 11.30 -9.37 4.89
N ARG A 133 11.62 -8.48 3.96
CA ARG A 133 12.76 -8.62 3.04
C ARG A 133 14.10 -8.64 3.78
N LEU A 134 14.25 -7.78 4.80
CA LEU A 134 15.46 -7.78 5.62
C LEU A 134 15.59 -9.08 6.40
N CYS A 135 14.51 -9.59 6.96
CA CYS A 135 14.48 -10.90 7.62
C CYS A 135 14.89 -12.02 6.64
N ASP A 136 14.36 -12.04 5.42
CA ASP A 136 14.72 -13.00 4.37
C ASP A 136 16.21 -12.96 4.05
N THR A 137 16.75 -11.76 3.87
CA THR A 137 18.17 -11.58 3.53
C THR A 137 19.08 -12.03 4.68
N LEU A 138 18.74 -11.67 5.92
CA LEU A 138 19.49 -12.08 7.10
C LEU A 138 19.45 -13.62 7.26
N THR A 139 18.29 -14.23 7.09
CA THR A 139 18.12 -15.69 7.21
C THR A 139 18.94 -16.42 6.15
N ALA A 140 18.92 -15.94 4.90
CA ALA A 140 19.76 -16.49 3.83
C ALA A 140 21.26 -16.36 4.16
N SER A 141 21.70 -15.19 4.61
CA SER A 141 23.09 -14.97 5.03
C SER A 141 23.51 -15.85 6.22
N LEU A 142 22.62 -16.02 7.20
CA LEU A 142 22.83 -16.90 8.35
C LEU A 142 22.98 -18.36 7.90
N ARG A 143 22.11 -18.85 7.00
CA ARG A 143 22.18 -20.20 6.43
C ARG A 143 23.50 -20.42 5.71
N ASP A 144 23.92 -19.51 4.87
CA ASP A 144 25.18 -19.61 4.13
C ASP A 144 26.39 -19.65 5.08
N ARG A 145 26.37 -18.87 6.16
CA ARG A 145 27.43 -18.82 7.17
C ARG A 145 27.47 -20.07 8.07
N LEU A 146 26.32 -20.64 8.42
CA LEU A 146 26.20 -21.86 9.23
C LEU A 146 26.55 -23.15 8.44
N ASN A 147 26.25 -23.16 7.13
CA ASN A 147 26.64 -24.27 6.24
C ASN A 147 28.16 -24.28 5.92
N HIS A 148 28.88 -23.21 6.27
CA HIS A 148 30.34 -23.21 6.23
C HIS A 148 30.86 -23.84 7.49
N ASP A 149 31.48 -25.04 7.34
CA ASP A 149 32.09 -25.83 8.37
C ASP A 149 32.97 -24.98 9.33
N PRO A 150 32.59 -24.82 10.63
CA PRO A 150 33.33 -23.98 11.57
C PRO A 150 34.73 -24.51 11.86
N ASP A 151 34.99 -25.81 11.64
CA ASP A 151 36.29 -26.46 11.84
C ASP A 151 37.30 -26.20 10.72
N ALA A 152 36.91 -25.43 9.69
CA ALA A 152 37.86 -25.08 8.67
C ALA A 152 38.82 -24.00 9.13
N THR A 153 39.87 -24.41 9.87
CA THR A 153 41.09 -23.68 10.19
C THR A 153 41.88 -23.19 8.96
N ASP A 154 41.28 -23.23 7.78
CA ASP A 154 41.86 -22.74 6.53
C ASP A 154 41.70 -21.21 6.43
N LEU A 155 42.68 -20.52 6.99
CA LEU A 155 42.80 -19.06 6.94
C LEU A 155 42.66 -18.50 5.50
N LEU A 156 43.03 -19.29 4.51
CA LEU A 156 42.92 -18.97 3.10
C LEU A 156 41.47 -18.98 2.64
N ARG A 157 40.65 -19.90 3.12
CA ARG A 157 39.22 -20.00 2.78
C ARG A 157 38.44 -18.82 3.38
N ARG A 158 38.68 -18.53 4.66
CA ARG A 158 38.08 -17.39 5.35
C ARG A 158 38.43 -16.06 4.65
N ARG A 159 39.71 -15.87 4.33
CA ARG A 159 40.17 -14.68 3.60
C ARG A 159 39.53 -14.55 2.21
N ARG A 160 39.33 -15.68 1.48
CA ARG A 160 38.58 -15.69 0.20
C ARG A 160 37.12 -15.33 0.39
N ALA A 161 36.47 -15.85 1.44
CA ALA A 161 35.07 -15.54 1.76
C ALA A 161 34.88 -14.03 2.05
N VAL A 162 35.74 -13.44 2.88
CA VAL A 162 35.71 -11.98 3.15
C VAL A 162 35.93 -11.18 1.86
N ARG A 163 36.90 -11.58 1.03
CA ARG A 163 37.11 -10.92 -0.27
C ARG A 163 35.87 -10.94 -1.16
N ALA A 164 35.22 -12.10 -1.27
CA ALA A 164 34.01 -12.25 -2.05
C ALA A 164 32.85 -11.39 -1.51
N ALA A 165 32.71 -11.32 -0.17
CA ALA A 165 31.73 -10.46 0.48
C ALA A 165 32.02 -8.95 0.22
N LEU A 166 33.28 -8.55 0.27
CA LEU A 166 33.66 -7.16 -0.02
C LEU A 166 33.41 -6.76 -1.47
N VAL A 167 33.65 -7.68 -2.45
CA VAL A 167 33.30 -7.43 -3.86
C VAL A 167 31.80 -7.16 -3.99
N ARG A 168 30.95 -7.97 -3.32
CA ARG A 168 29.50 -7.72 -3.31
C ARG A 168 29.17 -6.38 -2.66
N CYS A 169 29.86 -6.03 -1.57
CA CYS A 169 29.68 -4.73 -0.92
C CYS A 169 30.05 -3.56 -1.86
N GLU A 170 31.15 -3.68 -2.63
CA GLU A 170 31.56 -2.69 -3.63
C GLU A 170 30.50 -2.52 -4.71
N ASP A 171 29.97 -3.62 -5.27
CA ASP A 171 28.90 -3.61 -6.27
C ASP A 171 27.65 -2.90 -5.73
N ILE A 172 27.26 -3.22 -4.49
CA ILE A 172 26.09 -2.59 -3.85
C ILE A 172 26.37 -1.11 -3.56
N ALA A 173 27.54 -0.76 -3.02
CA ALA A 173 27.91 0.62 -2.68
C ALA A 173 27.94 1.51 -3.93
N ALA A 174 28.38 1.00 -5.08
CA ALA A 174 28.38 1.72 -6.35
C ALA A 174 26.97 2.17 -6.75
N THR A 175 25.92 1.41 -6.40
CA THR A 175 24.51 1.80 -6.65
C THR A 175 24.03 2.93 -5.72
N LEU A 176 24.73 3.17 -4.60
CA LEU A 176 24.39 4.15 -3.57
C LEU A 176 25.28 5.38 -3.56
N GLU A 177 26.27 5.47 -4.45
CA GLU A 177 27.33 6.47 -4.42
C GLU A 177 26.82 7.92 -4.32
N THR A 178 25.69 8.21 -4.96
CA THR A 178 25.07 9.54 -4.91
C THR A 178 24.24 9.79 -3.65
N THR A 179 23.75 8.73 -3.00
CA THR A 179 22.83 8.83 -1.85
C THR A 179 23.54 8.64 -0.52
N GLU A 180 24.57 7.79 -0.49
CA GLU A 180 25.28 7.36 0.73
C GLU A 180 26.81 7.30 0.52
N PRO A 181 27.50 8.45 0.33
CA PRO A 181 28.95 8.47 0.07
C PRO A 181 29.78 7.86 1.22
N GLN A 182 29.26 7.85 2.44
CA GLN A 182 29.92 7.23 3.60
C GLN A 182 29.96 5.69 3.51
N ALA A 183 28.99 5.08 2.79
CA ALA A 183 28.94 3.64 2.56
C ALA A 183 30.13 3.19 1.72
N THR A 184 30.41 3.89 0.63
CA THR A 184 31.58 3.62 -0.23
C THR A 184 32.89 3.74 0.54
N ALA A 185 33.08 4.83 1.30
CA ALA A 185 34.29 5.04 2.12
C ALA A 185 34.50 3.91 3.16
N ARG A 186 33.40 3.38 3.73
CA ARG A 186 33.45 2.27 4.69
C ARG A 186 33.89 0.96 4.02
N VAL A 187 33.40 0.66 2.83
CA VAL A 187 33.80 -0.53 2.07
C VAL A 187 35.27 -0.41 1.66
N GLU A 188 35.73 0.74 1.17
CA GLU A 188 37.14 0.98 0.85
C GLU A 188 38.05 0.79 2.07
N ASP A 189 37.63 1.20 3.26
CA ASP A 189 38.38 0.92 4.51
C ASP A 189 38.51 -0.58 4.77
N LEU A 190 37.43 -1.33 4.64
CA LEU A 190 37.43 -2.80 4.84
C LEU A 190 38.33 -3.50 3.83
N VAL A 191 38.31 -3.09 2.56
CA VAL A 191 39.21 -3.60 1.51
C VAL A 191 40.68 -3.34 1.85
N ARG A 192 40.99 -2.15 2.31
CA ARG A 192 42.35 -1.78 2.75
C ARG A 192 42.79 -2.63 3.95
N ARG A 193 41.92 -2.85 4.94
CA ARG A 193 42.19 -3.70 6.11
C ARG A 193 42.44 -5.16 5.70
N LEU A 194 41.66 -5.70 4.73
CA LEU A 194 41.91 -7.03 4.17
C LEU A 194 43.30 -7.12 3.52
N GLY A 195 43.74 -6.08 2.81
CA GLY A 195 45.09 -6.00 2.25
C GLY A 195 46.17 -6.09 3.32
N VAL A 196 46.00 -5.39 4.44
CA VAL A 196 46.93 -5.47 5.60
C VAL A 196 46.98 -6.87 6.22
N VAL A 197 45.80 -7.48 6.45
CA VAL A 197 45.70 -8.86 6.99
C VAL A 197 46.35 -9.84 6.04
N SER A 198 46.17 -9.71 4.73
CA SER A 198 46.78 -10.56 3.73
C SER A 198 48.31 -10.49 3.77
N THR A 199 48.87 -9.28 3.78
CA THR A 199 50.31 -9.06 3.82
C THR A 199 50.93 -9.57 5.13
N GLN A 200 50.24 -9.45 6.25
CA GLN A 200 50.73 -9.97 7.56
C GLN A 200 50.70 -11.50 7.59
N SER A 201 49.65 -12.13 7.07
CA SER A 201 49.54 -13.59 6.93
C SER A 201 50.66 -14.16 6.06
N GLU A 202 51.04 -13.52 4.98
CA GLU A 202 52.13 -13.91 4.09
C GLU A 202 53.51 -13.81 4.76
N ARG A 203 53.63 -12.95 5.80
CA ARG A 203 54.85 -12.83 6.63
C ARG A 203 54.85 -13.81 7.82
N GLY A 204 53.85 -14.69 7.90
CA GLY A 204 53.77 -15.69 9.00
C GLY A 204 53.23 -15.14 10.32
N ALA A 205 52.64 -13.93 10.33
CA ALA A 205 52.04 -13.40 11.54
C ALA A 205 50.67 -14.09 11.81
N ASP A 206 50.34 -14.28 13.09
CA ASP A 206 48.99 -14.69 13.47
C ASP A 206 47.98 -13.54 13.20
N VAL A 207 47.07 -13.76 12.27
CA VAL A 207 46.05 -12.81 11.86
C VAL A 207 44.64 -13.30 12.20
N THR A 208 44.50 -14.40 12.95
CA THR A 208 43.22 -15.05 13.23
C THR A 208 42.22 -14.07 13.85
N GLY A 209 42.62 -13.33 14.89
CA GLY A 209 41.77 -12.36 15.56
C GLY A 209 41.38 -11.19 14.66
N ARG A 210 42.32 -10.64 13.86
CA ARG A 210 42.06 -9.52 12.93
C ARG A 210 41.14 -9.94 11.79
N LEU A 211 41.29 -11.18 11.32
CA LEU A 211 40.42 -11.72 10.27
C LEU A 211 39.01 -11.91 10.82
N ALA A 212 38.84 -12.40 12.06
CA ALA A 212 37.54 -12.53 12.70
C ALA A 212 36.80 -11.16 12.85
N GLU A 213 37.54 -10.13 13.32
CA GLU A 213 37.01 -8.74 13.36
C GLU A 213 36.57 -8.25 11.99
N LEU A 214 37.37 -8.52 10.94
CA LEU A 214 37.07 -8.10 9.58
C LEU A 214 35.88 -8.84 9.01
N GLU A 215 35.67 -10.11 9.32
CA GLU A 215 34.49 -10.90 8.97
C GLU A 215 33.21 -10.26 9.55
N VAL A 216 33.24 -9.90 10.83
CA VAL A 216 32.13 -9.24 11.51
C VAL A 216 31.82 -7.88 10.89
N ASP A 217 32.86 -7.06 10.68
CA ASP A 217 32.69 -5.71 10.12
C ASP A 217 32.19 -5.76 8.68
N THR A 218 32.66 -6.75 7.89
CA THR A 218 32.19 -6.98 6.52
C THR A 218 30.74 -7.42 6.50
N ALA A 219 30.32 -8.34 7.37
CA ALA A 219 28.94 -8.78 7.47
C ALA A 219 27.99 -7.63 7.87
N ARG A 220 28.44 -6.76 8.80
CA ARG A 220 27.68 -5.55 9.17
C ARG A 220 27.56 -4.58 7.99
N ALA A 221 28.66 -4.33 7.28
CA ALA A 221 28.66 -3.45 6.12
C ALA A 221 27.74 -3.98 5.02
N GLU A 222 27.78 -5.28 4.70
CA GLU A 222 26.90 -5.92 3.72
C GLU A 222 25.42 -5.73 4.10
N ARG A 223 25.06 -5.99 5.35
CA ARG A 223 23.70 -5.76 5.86
C ARG A 223 23.27 -4.30 5.72
N ASP A 224 24.12 -3.37 6.19
CA ASP A 224 23.80 -1.93 6.18
C ASP A 224 23.57 -1.44 4.72
N LEU A 225 24.39 -1.91 3.78
CA LEU A 225 24.26 -1.63 2.35
C LEU A 225 22.97 -2.17 1.76
N ILE A 226 22.60 -3.41 2.07
CA ILE A 226 21.34 -4.01 1.60
C ILE A 226 20.14 -3.19 2.09
N VAL A 227 20.16 -2.77 3.35
CA VAL A 227 19.11 -1.92 3.93
C VAL A 227 19.05 -0.58 3.22
N ALA A 228 20.21 0.05 2.97
CA ALA A 228 20.28 1.35 2.29
C ALA A 228 19.75 1.27 0.85
N VAL A 229 20.11 0.23 0.09
CA VAL A 229 19.56 0.00 -1.28
C VAL A 229 18.04 -0.17 -1.26
N ALA A 230 17.54 -1.00 -0.35
CA ALA A 230 16.10 -1.22 -0.24
C ALA A 230 15.35 0.09 0.10
N ALA A 231 15.91 0.90 1.00
CA ALA A 231 15.37 2.20 1.37
C ALA A 231 15.38 3.21 0.21
N SER A 232 16.49 3.28 -0.55
CA SER A 232 16.62 4.14 -1.73
C SER A 232 15.62 3.74 -2.82
N GLN A 233 15.57 2.46 -3.17
CA GLN A 233 14.62 1.97 -4.18
C GLN A 233 13.16 2.22 -3.81
N GLN A 234 12.82 2.11 -2.53
CA GLN A 234 11.47 2.42 -2.07
C GLN A 234 11.16 3.91 -2.21
N LEU A 235 12.11 4.77 -1.86
CA LEU A 235 11.98 6.23 -2.00
C LEU A 235 11.73 6.62 -3.47
N ASP A 236 12.48 6.04 -4.41
CA ASP A 236 12.31 6.29 -5.84
C ASP A 236 10.92 5.87 -6.34
N ARG A 237 10.47 4.68 -5.96
CA ARG A 237 9.12 4.20 -6.31
C ARG A 237 8.01 5.10 -5.76
N ASP A 238 8.14 5.55 -4.52
CA ASP A 238 7.18 6.43 -3.89
C ASP A 238 7.16 7.81 -4.55
N ARG A 239 8.33 8.31 -4.97
CA ARG A 239 8.47 9.56 -5.73
C ARG A 239 7.81 9.48 -7.10
N GLU A 240 8.10 8.43 -7.86
CA GLU A 240 7.44 8.19 -9.15
C GLU A 240 5.92 8.09 -9.01
N ARG A 241 5.47 7.39 -7.96
CA ARG A 241 4.06 7.27 -7.65
C ARG A 241 3.43 8.63 -7.33
N ALA A 242 4.10 9.45 -6.52
CA ALA A 242 3.65 10.80 -6.19
C ALA A 242 3.50 11.67 -7.44
N VAL A 243 4.47 11.60 -8.36
CA VAL A 243 4.41 12.31 -9.65
C VAL A 243 3.22 11.84 -10.48
N ARG A 244 3.03 10.51 -10.62
CA ARG A 244 1.89 9.95 -11.38
C ARG A 244 0.54 10.36 -10.80
N LEU A 245 0.37 10.28 -9.48
CA LEU A 245 -0.86 10.67 -8.80
C LEU A 245 -1.14 12.17 -8.97
N ARG A 246 -0.14 13.03 -8.76
CA ARG A 246 -0.28 14.47 -8.96
C ARG A 246 -0.73 14.81 -10.37
N THR A 247 -0.12 14.20 -11.37
CA THR A 247 -0.48 14.41 -12.78
C THR A 247 -1.91 13.96 -13.06
N ALA A 248 -2.32 12.80 -12.55
CA ALA A 248 -3.69 12.31 -12.70
C ALA A 248 -4.72 13.25 -12.06
N LEU A 249 -4.42 13.79 -10.87
CA LEU A 249 -5.31 14.75 -10.19
C LEU A 249 -5.37 16.08 -10.92
N ALA A 250 -4.24 16.62 -11.39
CA ALA A 250 -4.18 17.84 -12.17
C ALA A 250 -4.98 17.72 -13.49
N ASN A 251 -4.96 16.55 -14.12
CA ASN A 251 -5.77 16.28 -15.32
C ASN A 251 -7.27 16.14 -15.02
N ALA A 252 -7.63 15.69 -13.81
CA ALA A 252 -9.03 15.52 -13.42
C ALA A 252 -9.68 16.82 -12.90
N GLU A 253 -8.90 17.73 -12.35
CA GLU A 253 -9.36 18.98 -11.72
C GLU A 253 -10.19 19.86 -12.64
N PRO A 254 -9.80 20.15 -13.92
CA PRO A 254 -10.57 21.01 -14.82
C PRO A 254 -12.00 20.51 -15.04
N ALA A 255 -12.17 19.20 -15.20
CA ALA A 255 -13.50 18.60 -15.39
C ALA A 255 -14.42 18.81 -14.18
N VAL A 256 -13.86 18.83 -12.97
CA VAL A 256 -14.63 19.12 -11.75
C VAL A 256 -14.96 20.61 -11.65
N HIS A 257 -14.07 21.49 -12.07
CA HIS A 257 -14.34 22.93 -12.18
C HIS A 257 -15.46 23.23 -13.17
N ASP A 258 -15.43 22.61 -14.36
CA ASP A 258 -16.48 22.77 -15.39
C ASP A 258 -17.83 22.27 -14.87
N LEU A 259 -17.82 21.11 -14.19
CA LEU A 259 -19.02 20.55 -13.57
C LEU A 259 -19.59 21.49 -12.49
N ALA A 260 -18.74 22.06 -11.66
CA ALA A 260 -19.13 23.02 -10.63
C ALA A 260 -19.69 24.31 -11.23
N ALA A 261 -19.06 24.84 -12.28
CA ALA A 261 -19.54 26.01 -13.02
C ALA A 261 -20.94 25.76 -13.65
N ARG A 262 -21.08 24.61 -14.30
CA ARG A 262 -22.36 24.18 -14.88
C ARG A 262 -23.46 24.05 -13.83
N THR A 263 -23.15 23.41 -12.70
CA THR A 263 -24.13 23.24 -11.61
C THR A 263 -24.58 24.58 -11.03
N ARG A 264 -23.65 25.53 -10.86
CA ARG A 264 -23.96 26.88 -10.37
C ARG A 264 -24.84 27.68 -11.38
N ALA A 265 -24.67 27.42 -12.67
CA ALA A 265 -25.48 28.06 -13.70
C ALA A 265 -26.88 27.44 -13.81
N GLU A 266 -27.00 26.13 -13.64
CA GLU A 266 -28.23 25.38 -13.90
C GLU A 266 -29.13 25.16 -12.66
N ILE A 267 -28.59 25.28 -11.43
CA ILE A 267 -29.30 24.95 -10.17
C ILE A 267 -29.35 26.19 -9.28
N ALA A 268 -30.50 26.47 -8.70
CA ALA A 268 -30.73 27.67 -7.89
C ALA A 268 -29.98 27.64 -6.54
N ASP A 269 -29.90 26.48 -5.88
CA ASP A 269 -29.12 26.29 -4.64
C ASP A 269 -28.04 25.24 -4.89
N PRO A 270 -26.92 25.62 -5.52
CA PRO A 270 -25.83 24.71 -5.81
C PRO A 270 -25.02 24.39 -4.55
N PRO A 271 -24.37 23.20 -4.48
CA PRO A 271 -23.50 22.83 -3.37
C PRO A 271 -22.39 23.85 -3.13
N ARG A 272 -22.16 24.23 -1.85
CA ARG A 272 -21.12 25.19 -1.43
C ARG A 272 -19.82 24.48 -1.11
N LEU A 273 -19.25 23.78 -2.10
CA LEU A 273 -17.97 23.08 -1.96
C LEU A 273 -16.90 23.79 -2.78
N ALA A 274 -15.69 23.86 -2.21
CA ALA A 274 -14.51 24.28 -2.94
C ALA A 274 -13.93 23.09 -3.72
N VAL A 275 -13.52 23.33 -4.95
CA VAL A 275 -12.72 22.37 -5.72
C VAL A 275 -11.26 22.57 -5.29
N PRO A 276 -10.57 21.51 -4.86
CA PRO A 276 -9.15 21.63 -4.49
C PRO A 276 -8.29 22.04 -5.67
N ASP A 277 -7.32 22.90 -5.40
CA ASP A 277 -6.29 23.34 -6.36
C ASP A 277 -5.06 22.43 -6.21
N VAL A 278 -4.83 21.56 -7.19
CA VAL A 278 -3.73 20.58 -7.19
C VAL A 278 -2.38 21.28 -7.35
N ALA A 279 -2.32 22.45 -8.00
CA ALA A 279 -1.08 23.18 -8.21
C ALA A 279 -0.45 23.64 -6.88
N ARG A 280 -1.25 23.87 -5.84
CA ARG A 280 -0.78 24.25 -4.50
C ARG A 280 0.00 23.17 -3.77
N LEU A 281 -0.05 21.93 -4.23
CA LEU A 281 0.72 20.84 -3.61
C LEU A 281 2.23 20.98 -3.87
N GLY A 282 2.61 21.66 -4.95
CA GLY A 282 4.01 21.79 -5.35
C GLY A 282 4.61 20.47 -5.85
N ASP A 283 5.94 20.40 -5.88
CA ASP A 283 6.67 19.20 -6.29
C ASP A 283 6.87 18.21 -5.15
N PRO A 284 6.97 16.90 -5.44
CA PRO A 284 7.26 15.90 -4.44
C PRO A 284 8.60 16.17 -3.74
N PRO A 285 8.65 16.13 -2.39
CA PRO A 285 9.90 16.27 -1.64
C PRO A 285 10.90 15.16 -1.98
N ALA A 286 12.19 15.46 -1.74
CA ALA A 286 13.26 14.50 -1.95
C ALA A 286 13.42 13.53 -0.77
N ASP A 287 13.09 13.98 0.43
CA ASP A 287 13.26 13.21 1.66
C ASP A 287 12.06 12.28 1.91
N ARG A 288 12.31 11.16 2.61
CA ARG A 288 11.33 10.11 2.88
C ARG A 288 10.10 10.62 3.66
N THR A 289 10.35 11.37 4.72
CA THR A 289 9.28 11.83 5.63
C THR A 289 8.37 12.83 4.92
N GLY A 290 8.96 13.77 4.20
CA GLY A 290 8.22 14.73 3.37
C GLY A 290 7.41 14.04 2.28
N LEU A 291 7.98 13.02 1.63
CA LEU A 291 7.31 12.28 0.56
C LEU A 291 6.10 11.49 1.08
N GLU A 292 6.21 10.85 2.24
CA GLU A 292 5.09 10.17 2.88
C GLU A 292 3.94 11.14 3.23
N GLU A 293 4.28 12.31 3.80
CA GLU A 293 3.28 13.34 4.07
C GLU A 293 2.68 13.91 2.78
N TYR A 294 3.49 14.04 1.74
CA TYR A 294 3.03 14.49 0.43
C TYR A 294 2.05 13.49 -0.20
N LEU A 295 2.33 12.19 -0.13
CA LEU A 295 1.41 11.12 -0.58
C LEU A 295 0.09 11.14 0.19
N ARG A 296 0.13 11.37 1.51
CA ARG A 296 -1.11 11.53 2.31
C ARG A 296 -1.90 12.77 1.89
N ARG A 297 -1.23 13.88 1.55
CA ARG A 297 -1.89 15.08 1.03
C ARG A 297 -2.52 14.83 -0.33
N LEU A 298 -1.85 14.14 -1.24
CA LEU A 298 -2.42 13.73 -2.53
C LEU A 298 -3.68 12.88 -2.35
N ALA A 299 -3.68 11.89 -1.44
CA ALA A 299 -4.85 11.08 -1.15
C ALA A 299 -6.04 11.91 -0.63
N ARG A 300 -5.77 12.90 0.25
CA ARG A 300 -6.82 13.84 0.73
C ARG A 300 -7.40 14.68 -0.40
N VAL A 301 -6.56 15.15 -1.32
CA VAL A 301 -7.01 15.92 -2.50
C VAL A 301 -7.83 15.03 -3.45
N GLU A 302 -7.41 13.78 -3.69
CA GLU A 302 -8.17 12.81 -4.48
C GLU A 302 -9.59 12.62 -3.91
N GLN A 303 -9.70 12.37 -2.61
CA GLN A 303 -10.98 12.23 -1.94
C GLN A 303 -11.82 13.51 -2.02
N ALA A 304 -11.19 14.68 -1.89
CA ALA A 304 -11.90 15.95 -1.96
C ALA A 304 -12.42 16.23 -3.38
N LEU A 305 -11.64 15.94 -4.43
CA LEU A 305 -12.10 16.03 -5.82
C LEU A 305 -13.25 15.05 -6.11
N ALA A 306 -13.16 13.81 -5.61
CA ALA A 306 -14.22 12.83 -5.76
C ALA A 306 -15.53 13.28 -5.08
N ARG A 307 -15.45 13.82 -3.86
CA ARG A 307 -16.59 14.39 -3.14
C ARG A 307 -17.17 15.60 -3.86
N ALA A 308 -16.34 16.49 -4.37
CA ALA A 308 -16.79 17.65 -5.14
C ALA A 308 -17.51 17.22 -6.43
N ARG A 309 -16.94 16.27 -7.16
CA ARG A 309 -17.54 15.70 -8.37
C ARG A 309 -18.91 15.10 -8.08
N GLU A 310 -19.04 14.29 -7.04
CA GLU A 310 -20.33 13.70 -6.66
C GLU A 310 -21.33 14.77 -6.25
N ALA A 311 -20.93 15.70 -5.37
CA ALA A 311 -21.81 16.76 -4.89
C ALA A 311 -22.35 17.64 -6.04
N PHE A 312 -21.50 18.02 -7.00
CA PHE A 312 -21.94 18.84 -8.14
C PHE A 312 -22.71 18.03 -9.19
N SER A 313 -22.46 16.73 -9.35
CA SER A 313 -23.20 15.91 -10.31
C SER A 313 -24.59 15.51 -9.81
N ALA A 314 -24.79 15.34 -8.51
CA ALA A 314 -26.06 14.90 -7.94
C ALA A 314 -27.25 15.80 -8.28
N PRO A 315 -27.20 17.15 -8.16
CA PRO A 315 -28.31 18.04 -8.51
C PRO A 315 -28.67 17.99 -10.01
N LEU A 316 -27.66 17.89 -10.88
CA LEU A 316 -27.88 17.78 -12.32
C LEU A 316 -28.56 16.46 -12.70
N ARG A 317 -28.14 15.35 -12.05
CA ARG A 317 -28.82 14.05 -12.20
C ARG A 317 -30.24 14.08 -11.68
N GLN A 318 -30.48 14.76 -10.55
CA GLN A 318 -31.82 14.93 -10.01
C GLN A 318 -32.72 15.71 -10.98
N ARG A 319 -32.22 16.82 -11.54
CA ARG A 319 -32.96 17.57 -12.57
C ARG A 319 -33.29 16.71 -13.79
N ALA A 320 -32.32 15.93 -14.27
CA ALA A 320 -32.52 15.00 -15.38
C ALA A 320 -33.58 13.92 -15.07
N ALA A 321 -33.57 13.40 -13.84
CA ALA A 321 -34.55 12.43 -13.36
C ALA A 321 -35.95 13.05 -13.29
N LEU A 322 -36.10 14.30 -12.83
CA LEU A 322 -37.39 15.02 -12.84
C LEU A 322 -37.93 15.23 -14.24
N ARG A 323 -37.08 15.62 -15.21
CA ARG A 323 -37.46 15.69 -16.63
C ARG A 323 -37.95 14.35 -17.15
N TYR A 324 -37.26 13.27 -16.84
CA TYR A 324 -37.66 11.93 -17.25
C TYR A 324 -39.01 11.54 -16.63
N SER A 325 -39.18 11.74 -15.31
CA SER A 325 -40.42 11.45 -14.58
C SER A 325 -41.62 12.25 -15.14
N LEU A 326 -41.43 13.53 -15.41
CA LEU A 326 -42.47 14.38 -16.00
C LEU A 326 -42.91 13.88 -17.39
N ARG A 327 -41.93 13.54 -18.27
CA ARG A 327 -42.24 12.98 -19.60
C ARG A 327 -42.97 11.65 -19.51
N THR A 328 -42.56 10.77 -18.59
CA THR A 328 -43.20 9.47 -18.36
C THR A 328 -44.64 9.64 -17.86
N ALA A 329 -44.84 10.55 -16.90
CA ALA A 329 -46.19 10.90 -16.42
C ALA A 329 -47.07 11.49 -17.52
N SER A 330 -46.50 12.34 -18.38
CA SER A 330 -47.21 12.91 -19.54
C SER A 330 -47.66 11.83 -20.54
N ALA A 331 -46.75 10.94 -20.93
CA ALA A 331 -47.09 9.82 -21.82
C ALA A 331 -48.21 8.94 -21.26
N ARG A 332 -48.16 8.64 -19.96
CA ARG A 332 -49.20 7.89 -19.26
C ARG A 332 -50.53 8.69 -19.24
N SER A 333 -50.53 10.00 -19.00
CA SER A 333 -51.71 10.83 -18.94
C SER A 333 -52.39 10.98 -20.32
N GLN A 334 -51.64 10.96 -21.39
CA GLN A 334 -52.15 10.90 -22.76
C GLN A 334 -52.87 9.57 -23.01
N THR A 335 -52.28 8.45 -22.62
CA THR A 335 -52.87 7.12 -22.81
C THR A 335 -54.19 6.94 -22.03
N ASN A 336 -54.28 7.51 -20.83
CA ASN A 336 -55.50 7.42 -19.99
C ASN A 336 -56.52 8.55 -20.24
N GLY A 337 -56.28 9.44 -21.20
CA GLY A 337 -57.17 10.54 -21.58
C GLY A 337 -57.23 11.75 -20.63
N ARG A 338 -56.43 11.75 -19.55
CA ARG A 338 -56.44 12.84 -18.55
C ARG A 338 -55.64 14.07 -18.97
N ALA A 339 -54.73 13.92 -19.92
CA ALA A 339 -53.91 15.04 -20.43
C ALA A 339 -54.72 16.21 -20.94
N ALA A 340 -55.96 15.98 -21.40
CA ALA A 340 -56.84 17.02 -21.97
C ALA A 340 -57.61 17.83 -20.92
N THR A 341 -57.50 17.52 -19.62
CA THR A 341 -58.20 18.30 -18.58
C THR A 341 -57.46 19.61 -18.31
N ALA A 342 -58.19 20.72 -18.11
CA ALA A 342 -57.61 22.03 -17.83
C ALA A 342 -56.63 22.01 -16.63
N THR A 343 -56.98 21.23 -15.58
CA THR A 343 -56.11 21.04 -14.38
C THR A 343 -54.81 20.31 -14.71
N ALA A 344 -54.84 19.26 -15.57
CA ALA A 344 -53.65 18.55 -15.98
C ALA A 344 -52.76 19.39 -16.89
N GLN A 345 -53.37 20.20 -17.78
CA GLN A 345 -52.62 21.13 -18.63
C GLN A 345 -51.91 22.21 -17.82
N ALA A 346 -52.61 22.87 -16.87
CA ALA A 346 -52.00 23.86 -15.99
C ALA A 346 -50.84 23.25 -15.14
N ALA A 347 -51.05 22.08 -14.54
CA ALA A 347 -50.03 21.41 -13.76
C ALA A 347 -48.83 20.95 -14.62
N TRP A 348 -49.04 20.58 -15.90
CA TRP A 348 -47.96 20.30 -16.85
C TRP A 348 -47.15 21.56 -17.15
N ASP A 349 -47.81 22.69 -17.45
CA ASP A 349 -47.14 23.94 -17.81
C ASP A 349 -46.28 24.44 -16.62
N GLU A 350 -46.82 24.38 -15.41
CA GLU A 350 -46.09 24.72 -14.20
C GLU A 350 -44.88 23.80 -13.97
N ALA A 351 -45.07 22.49 -14.01
CA ALA A 351 -43.99 21.51 -13.79
C ALA A 351 -42.93 21.59 -14.89
N SER A 352 -43.35 21.72 -16.15
CA SER A 352 -42.47 21.89 -17.31
C SER A 352 -41.63 23.16 -17.20
N THR A 353 -42.26 24.29 -16.88
CA THR A 353 -41.59 25.56 -16.67
C THR A 353 -40.56 25.46 -15.53
N ALA A 354 -40.94 24.89 -14.39
CA ALA A 354 -40.04 24.76 -13.22
C ALA A 354 -38.80 23.87 -13.51
N VAL A 355 -38.98 22.78 -14.24
CA VAL A 355 -37.88 21.87 -14.58
C VAL A 355 -36.95 22.45 -15.65
N GLU A 356 -37.49 23.22 -16.62
CA GLU A 356 -36.71 23.80 -17.74
C GLU A 356 -36.05 25.12 -17.38
N THR A 357 -36.60 25.88 -16.43
CA THR A 357 -36.03 27.17 -15.99
C THR A 357 -34.60 27.00 -15.48
N THR A 358 -33.76 27.96 -15.80
CA THR A 358 -32.37 28.03 -15.32
C THR A 358 -32.14 29.40 -14.64
N PRO A 359 -31.67 29.38 -13.40
CA PRO A 359 -31.37 28.22 -12.55
C PRO A 359 -32.62 27.50 -12.03
N CYS A 360 -32.61 26.17 -11.99
CA CYS A 360 -33.73 25.33 -11.57
C CYS A 360 -33.79 25.21 -10.05
N ASP A 361 -34.95 25.49 -9.48
CA ASP A 361 -35.28 25.19 -8.09
C ASP A 361 -35.71 23.71 -7.98
N LEU A 362 -34.82 22.83 -7.56
CA LEU A 362 -35.08 21.39 -7.52
C LEU A 362 -36.21 20.98 -6.56
N PRO A 363 -36.31 21.51 -5.32
CA PRO A 363 -37.47 21.30 -4.44
C PRO A 363 -38.78 21.67 -5.06
N LEU A 364 -38.87 22.85 -5.64
CA LEU A 364 -40.10 23.32 -6.34
C LEU A 364 -40.42 22.44 -7.55
N ALA A 365 -39.45 22.18 -8.40
CA ALA A 365 -39.63 21.33 -9.58
C ALA A 365 -40.06 19.90 -9.20
N ALA A 366 -39.51 19.34 -8.13
CA ALA A 366 -39.90 18.03 -7.64
C ALA A 366 -41.37 18.01 -7.16
N ALA A 367 -41.79 19.01 -6.37
CA ALA A 367 -43.16 19.14 -5.88
C ALA A 367 -44.14 19.27 -7.03
N LEU A 368 -43.83 20.09 -8.05
CA LEU A 368 -44.73 20.29 -9.21
C LEU A 368 -44.81 19.05 -10.12
N VAL A 369 -43.72 18.33 -10.30
CA VAL A 369 -43.72 17.04 -11.02
C VAL A 369 -44.56 16.00 -10.28
N GLU A 370 -44.44 15.92 -8.95
CA GLU A 370 -45.28 15.04 -8.13
C GLU A 370 -46.74 15.44 -8.17
N GLN A 371 -47.05 16.72 -8.09
CA GLN A 371 -48.42 17.24 -8.26
C GLN A 371 -49.00 16.84 -9.61
N TYR A 372 -48.26 17.00 -10.72
CA TYR A 372 -48.71 16.57 -12.05
C TYR A 372 -48.97 15.07 -12.10
N ASP A 373 -48.06 14.26 -11.48
CA ASP A 373 -48.24 12.83 -11.41
C ASP A 373 -49.52 12.43 -10.64
N LEU A 374 -49.79 13.08 -9.50
CA LEU A 374 -51.02 12.86 -8.71
C LEU A 374 -52.28 13.22 -9.46
N VAL A 375 -52.32 14.36 -10.12
CA VAL A 375 -53.48 14.84 -10.89
C VAL A 375 -53.79 13.88 -12.07
N THR A 376 -52.74 13.28 -12.65
CA THR A 376 -52.87 12.42 -13.84
C THR A 376 -52.96 10.93 -13.52
N ARG A 377 -52.75 10.51 -12.26
CA ARG A 377 -52.99 9.11 -11.87
C ARG A 377 -54.45 8.72 -11.99
N THR A 378 -54.72 7.51 -12.54
CA THR A 378 -56.02 6.88 -12.40
C THR A 378 -56.21 6.43 -10.96
N LEU A 379 -57.13 7.07 -10.24
CA LEU A 379 -57.56 6.51 -8.95
C LEU A 379 -58.19 5.14 -9.23
N PRO A 380 -57.88 4.09 -8.40
CA PRO A 380 -58.66 2.87 -8.49
C PRO A 380 -60.11 3.25 -8.29
N ARG A 381 -61.02 2.77 -9.19
CA ARG A 381 -62.47 2.90 -8.98
C ARG A 381 -62.77 2.41 -7.58
N SER A 382 -63.27 3.27 -6.70
CA SER A 382 -63.91 2.83 -5.45
C SER A 382 -64.93 1.81 -5.86
N ALA A 383 -64.82 0.59 -5.34
CA ALA A 383 -65.81 -0.44 -5.55
C ALA A 383 -67.18 0.20 -5.23
N SER A 384 -68.04 0.27 -6.21
CA SER A 384 -69.40 0.73 -6.04
C SER A 384 -69.98 -0.03 -4.86
N SER A 385 -70.53 0.71 -3.88
CA SER A 385 -71.29 0.08 -2.76
C SER A 385 -72.28 -0.87 -3.35
N PRO A 386 -72.41 -2.08 -2.76
CA PRO A 386 -73.45 -3.03 -3.20
C PRO A 386 -74.82 -2.34 -2.99
N ASP A 387 -75.67 -2.33 -4.02
CA ASP A 387 -77.06 -1.93 -3.98
C ASP A 387 -77.73 -2.58 -2.78
N LEU A 388 -78.24 -1.81 -1.86
CA LEU A 388 -79.17 -2.26 -0.84
C LEU A 388 -80.49 -2.55 -1.57
N PRO A 389 -81.12 -3.76 -1.45
CA PRO A 389 -82.43 -3.99 -1.99
C PRO A 389 -83.47 -3.09 -1.33
N PRO A 390 -84.48 -2.62 -2.06
CA PRO A 390 -85.54 -1.78 -1.52
C PRO A 390 -86.42 -2.52 -0.54
N PRO A 391 -87.15 -1.81 0.37
CA PRO A 391 -87.91 -2.36 1.48
C PRO A 391 -89.07 -3.23 1.10
#